data_10670487b6d19204ae822ed155e79e52
#
_entry.id   10670487b6d19204ae822ed155e79e52
#
_cell.length_a   1.000
_cell.length_b   1.000
_cell.length_c   1.000
_cell.angle_alpha   90.00
_cell.angle_beta   90.00
_cell.angle_gamma   90.00
#
_symmetry.space_group_name_H-M   'P 1'
#
loop_
_entity.id
_entity.type
_entity.pdbx_description
1 polymer ?
#
loop_
_entity_poly.entity_id
_entity_poly.type
_entity_poly.pdbx_seq_one_letter_code
_entity_poly.pdbx_strand_id
1 'polypeptide(L)'
;MIPARAPGMDIETALRELGVSAQQLSAAQQAQLDEDGFLPLPGILSAGQLRSIRARLAELHAAEGQGAGGEVHQEEGTDRLADLVNKDPVFEVCFTSPRVLAAIAHVLGDFTLSSLNARAALPGHGQQRLHADWGVAVSPGDYRVCNSIWLIDDFTELNGATRVVPGSHRSARLPREVMADPTGSYPGEVKLLGSAGTVVIFNSHLWHGGTVNVTGQPRRALHSYFCRRGLKQQLDQRAYVRPETLARLSPAARYVLGVS
;
A
#
# COMPACT_ATOMS: atom_id res chain seq x y z
N MET A 1 11.24 -25.54 38.07
CA MET A 1 10.66 -25.65 36.71
C MET A 1 10.25 -24.26 36.34
N ILE A 2 10.98 -23.61 35.43
CA ILE A 2 10.61 -22.27 34.87
C ILE A 2 9.46 -22.54 33.90
N PRO A 3 8.28 -21.91 34.06
CA PRO A 3 7.19 -22.09 33.10
C PRO A 3 7.67 -21.69 31.72
N ALA A 4 7.42 -22.54 30.72
CA ALA A 4 7.69 -22.23 29.33
C ALA A 4 7.00 -20.88 28.99
N ARG A 5 7.77 -19.90 28.52
CA ARG A 5 7.25 -18.64 28.04
C ARG A 5 6.21 -18.99 26.98
N ALA A 6 4.99 -18.45 27.10
CA ALA A 6 4.00 -18.61 26.04
C ALA A 6 4.65 -18.22 24.69
N PRO A 7 4.44 -18.99 23.61
CA PRO A 7 5.01 -18.65 22.32
C PRO A 7 4.54 -17.22 21.98
N GLY A 8 5.52 -16.33 21.69
CA GLY A 8 5.22 -14.98 21.27
C GLY A 8 4.42 -15.02 19.97
N MET A 9 3.61 -14.01 19.72
CA MET A 9 2.89 -13.85 18.44
C MET A 9 3.88 -13.94 17.28
N ASP A 10 3.60 -14.80 16.30
CA ASP A 10 4.29 -14.88 15.02
C ASP A 10 3.36 -14.48 13.87
N ILE A 11 3.89 -14.39 12.65
CA ILE A 11 3.11 -13.96 11.48
C ILE A 11 1.98 -14.93 11.15
N GLU A 12 2.20 -16.22 11.27
CA GLU A 12 1.18 -17.24 10.96
C GLU A 12 0.01 -17.15 11.91
N THR A 13 0.28 -16.98 13.20
CA THR A 13 -0.72 -16.79 14.24
C THR A 13 -1.47 -15.48 14.04
N ALA A 14 -0.75 -14.37 13.78
CA ALA A 14 -1.38 -13.07 13.53
C ALA A 14 -2.28 -13.11 12.29
N LEU A 15 -1.83 -13.69 11.19
CA LEU A 15 -2.62 -13.82 9.98
C LEU A 15 -3.87 -14.68 10.20
N ARG A 16 -3.76 -15.80 10.89
CA ARG A 16 -4.90 -16.65 11.22
C ARG A 16 -5.93 -15.93 12.09
N GLU A 17 -5.49 -15.18 13.11
CA GLU A 17 -6.38 -14.38 13.97
C GLU A 17 -7.08 -13.26 13.19
N LEU A 18 -6.43 -12.71 12.16
CA LEU A 18 -7.02 -11.73 11.25
C LEU A 18 -7.86 -12.37 10.14
N GLY A 19 -8.11 -13.69 10.18
CA GLY A 19 -8.97 -14.40 9.24
C GLY A 19 -8.32 -14.75 7.91
N VAL A 20 -6.99 -14.66 7.80
CA VAL A 20 -6.27 -15.11 6.60
C VAL A 20 -6.25 -16.63 6.56
N SER A 21 -6.60 -17.17 5.39
CA SER A 21 -6.60 -18.61 5.09
C SER A 21 -5.97 -18.87 3.73
N ALA A 22 -5.63 -20.13 3.46
CA ALA A 22 -5.06 -20.55 2.18
C ALA A 22 -6.00 -20.31 0.98
N GLN A 23 -7.31 -20.14 1.22
CA GLN A 23 -8.31 -19.91 0.19
C GLN A 23 -8.48 -18.43 -0.20
N GLN A 24 -7.77 -17.50 0.45
CA GLN A 24 -7.89 -16.06 0.15
C GLN A 24 -7.40 -15.68 -1.24
N LEU A 25 -6.42 -16.43 -1.77
CA LEU A 25 -5.90 -16.27 -3.13
C LEU A 25 -5.98 -17.60 -3.88
N SER A 26 -6.46 -17.57 -5.11
CA SER A 26 -6.34 -18.71 -6.01
C SER A 26 -4.89 -18.89 -6.50
N ALA A 27 -4.56 -20.09 -6.99
CA ALA A 27 -3.24 -20.34 -7.61
C ALA A 27 -2.96 -19.38 -8.79
N ALA A 28 -3.99 -19.05 -9.58
CA ALA A 28 -3.85 -18.08 -10.68
C ALA A 28 -3.53 -16.66 -10.18
N GLN A 29 -4.09 -16.25 -9.05
CA GLN A 29 -3.78 -14.93 -8.45
C GLN A 29 -2.37 -14.88 -7.87
N GLN A 30 -1.90 -15.98 -7.27
CA GLN A 30 -0.52 -16.09 -6.81
C GLN A 30 0.45 -16.04 -8.00
N ALA A 31 0.19 -16.82 -9.05
CA ALA A 31 0.98 -16.78 -10.29
C ALA A 31 1.02 -15.39 -10.92
N GLN A 32 -0.11 -14.65 -10.93
CA GLN A 32 -0.14 -13.28 -11.44
C GLN A 32 0.76 -12.34 -10.61
N LEU A 33 0.77 -12.46 -9.28
CA LEU A 33 1.70 -11.69 -8.43
C LEU A 33 3.16 -12.04 -8.73
N ASP A 34 3.46 -13.31 -8.97
CA ASP A 34 4.81 -13.79 -9.25
C ASP A 34 5.29 -13.38 -10.64
N GLU A 35 4.41 -13.39 -11.64
CA GLU A 35 4.74 -13.13 -13.05
C GLU A 35 4.68 -11.64 -13.38
N ASP A 36 3.55 -10.99 -13.08
CA ASP A 36 3.29 -9.60 -13.42
C ASP A 36 3.78 -8.62 -12.33
N GLY A 37 3.83 -9.07 -11.08
CA GLY A 37 4.21 -8.26 -9.93
C GLY A 37 3.07 -7.43 -9.35
N PHE A 38 1.84 -7.56 -9.84
CA PHE A 38 0.67 -6.88 -9.30
C PHE A 38 -0.61 -7.72 -9.42
N LEU A 39 -1.57 -7.45 -8.54
CA LEU A 39 -2.85 -8.17 -8.48
C LEU A 39 -3.99 -7.21 -8.11
N PRO A 40 -4.94 -6.92 -9.00
CA PRO A 40 -6.18 -6.25 -8.65
C PRO A 40 -7.12 -7.18 -7.87
N LEU A 41 -7.65 -6.69 -6.76
CA LEU A 41 -8.64 -7.35 -5.91
C LEU A 41 -9.92 -6.50 -5.88
N PRO A 42 -10.88 -6.73 -6.77
CA PRO A 42 -12.10 -5.94 -6.82
C PRO A 42 -13.01 -6.21 -5.61
N GLY A 43 -13.78 -5.19 -5.21
CA GLY A 43 -14.84 -5.32 -4.21
C GLY A 43 -14.34 -5.54 -2.78
N ILE A 44 -13.12 -5.15 -2.44
CA ILE A 44 -12.60 -5.24 -1.06
C ILE A 44 -13.32 -4.25 -0.14
N LEU A 45 -13.54 -3.00 -0.60
CA LEU A 45 -14.32 -2.03 0.14
C LEU A 45 -15.77 -2.01 -0.35
N SER A 46 -16.69 -2.12 0.58
CA SER A 46 -18.13 -1.90 0.31
C SER A 46 -18.43 -0.42 0.05
N ALA A 47 -19.57 -0.14 -0.57
CA ALA A 47 -20.03 1.24 -0.77
C ALA A 47 -20.18 2.01 0.55
N GLY A 48 -20.53 1.33 1.65
CA GLY A 48 -20.60 1.94 2.98
C GLY A 48 -19.22 2.38 3.48
N GLN A 49 -18.23 1.49 3.42
CA GLN A 49 -16.84 1.80 3.80
C GLN A 49 -16.26 2.93 2.95
N LEU A 50 -16.50 2.93 1.63
CA LEU A 50 -16.06 4.01 0.75
C LEU A 50 -16.63 5.36 1.16
N ARG A 51 -17.94 5.42 1.49
CA ARG A 51 -18.56 6.68 1.97
C ARG A 51 -17.91 7.15 3.27
N SER A 52 -17.72 6.26 4.25
CA SER A 52 -17.09 6.61 5.53
C SER A 52 -15.65 7.08 5.36
N ILE A 53 -14.85 6.38 4.55
CA ILE A 53 -13.46 6.77 4.26
C ILE A 53 -13.41 8.14 3.57
N ARG A 54 -14.24 8.37 2.55
CA ARG A 54 -14.30 9.66 1.84
C ARG A 54 -14.66 10.82 2.75
N ALA A 55 -15.66 10.65 3.61
CA ALA A 55 -16.08 11.65 4.58
C ALA A 55 -14.92 11.97 5.54
N ARG A 56 -14.29 10.92 6.08
CA ARG A 56 -13.20 11.10 7.03
C ARG A 56 -11.96 11.76 6.42
N LEU A 57 -11.61 11.41 5.19
CA LEU A 57 -10.51 12.07 4.46
C LEU A 57 -10.79 13.56 4.27
N ALA A 58 -12.03 13.94 3.92
CA ALA A 58 -12.40 15.36 3.75
C ALA A 58 -12.28 16.12 5.07
N GLU A 59 -12.75 15.55 6.19
CA GLU A 59 -12.63 16.16 7.53
C GLU A 59 -11.16 16.34 7.93
N LEU A 60 -10.31 15.31 7.70
CA LEU A 60 -8.89 15.37 8.03
C LEU A 60 -8.16 16.43 7.20
N HIS A 61 -8.42 16.51 5.89
CA HIS A 61 -7.85 17.56 5.04
C HIS A 61 -8.26 18.95 5.49
N ALA A 62 -9.53 19.14 5.87
CA ALA A 62 -10.01 20.42 6.40
C ALA A 62 -9.33 20.79 7.73
N ALA A 63 -9.08 19.81 8.58
CA ALA A 63 -8.47 20.02 9.89
C ALA A 63 -6.95 20.26 9.83
N GLU A 64 -6.23 19.55 8.97
CA GLU A 64 -4.77 19.60 8.88
C GLU A 64 -4.27 20.70 7.92
N GLY A 65 -5.09 21.09 6.94
CA GLY A 65 -4.78 22.18 6.02
C GLY A 65 -3.42 21.98 5.31
N GLN A 66 -2.58 23.03 5.33
CA GLN A 66 -1.25 23.00 4.71
C GLN A 66 -0.24 22.07 5.41
N GLY A 67 -0.51 21.63 6.64
CA GLY A 67 0.32 20.67 7.37
C GLY A 67 0.08 19.21 6.99
N ALA A 68 -0.96 18.93 6.21
CA ALA A 68 -1.37 17.59 5.88
C ALA A 68 -0.22 16.78 5.23
N GLY A 69 -0.01 15.56 5.71
CA GLY A 69 1.02 14.65 5.20
C GLY A 69 2.44 14.91 5.69
N GLY A 70 2.64 15.90 6.56
CA GLY A 70 3.96 16.29 7.07
C GLY A 70 4.69 15.21 7.86
N GLU A 71 4.00 14.18 8.40
CA GLU A 71 4.59 13.09 9.17
C GLU A 71 5.53 12.19 8.31
N VAL A 72 5.33 12.17 7.00
CA VAL A 72 6.19 11.44 6.06
C VAL A 72 6.91 12.41 5.14
N HIS A 73 6.22 12.98 4.17
CA HIS A 73 6.68 14.06 3.30
C HIS A 73 5.51 14.63 2.50
N GLN A 74 5.65 15.87 2.10
CA GLN A 74 4.73 16.51 1.16
C GLN A 74 5.27 16.37 -0.27
N GLU A 75 4.38 16.35 -1.25
CA GLU A 75 4.71 16.21 -2.67
C GLU A 75 3.86 17.19 -3.46
N GLU A 76 4.51 17.98 -4.30
CA GLU A 76 3.83 18.96 -5.13
C GLU A 76 2.79 18.30 -6.06
N GLY A 77 1.64 18.94 -6.23
CA GLY A 77 0.56 18.42 -7.07
C GLY A 77 -0.19 17.22 -6.50
N THR A 78 -0.01 16.93 -5.21
CA THR A 78 -0.78 15.89 -4.53
C THR A 78 -1.29 16.40 -3.18
N ASP A 79 -2.55 16.06 -2.85
CA ASP A 79 -3.03 16.15 -1.48
C ASP A 79 -2.64 14.87 -0.73
N ARG A 80 -1.97 15.02 0.41
CA ARG A 80 -1.53 13.89 1.24
C ARG A 80 -2.07 14.01 2.65
N LEU A 81 -2.36 12.84 3.23
CA LEU A 81 -2.50 12.64 4.68
C LEU A 81 -1.60 11.46 5.04
N ALA A 82 -0.88 11.57 6.11
CA ALA A 82 -0.04 10.48 6.62
C ALA A 82 -0.52 10.02 8.00
N ASP A 83 0.10 8.99 8.56
CA ASP A 83 -0.23 8.46 9.88
C ASP A 83 -1.72 8.12 10.09
N LEU A 84 -2.38 7.59 9.06
CA LEU A 84 -3.81 7.29 9.11
C LEU A 84 -4.17 6.23 10.15
N VAL A 85 -3.21 5.40 10.56
CA VAL A 85 -3.36 4.42 11.66
C VAL A 85 -3.89 5.10 12.93
N ASN A 86 -3.40 6.30 13.23
CA ASN A 86 -3.77 7.06 14.43
C ASN A 86 -4.99 7.97 14.24
N LYS A 87 -5.42 8.22 13.00
CA LYS A 87 -6.40 9.27 12.72
C LYS A 87 -7.85 8.80 12.78
N ASP A 88 -8.12 7.52 12.48
CA ASP A 88 -9.46 6.97 12.62
C ASP A 88 -9.51 5.44 12.48
N PRO A 89 -10.39 4.72 13.21
CA PRO A 89 -10.62 3.28 13.05
C PRO A 89 -11.08 2.87 11.65
N VAL A 90 -11.70 3.76 10.87
CA VAL A 90 -12.16 3.48 9.49
C VAL A 90 -11.02 3.01 8.57
N PHE A 91 -9.78 3.36 8.89
CA PHE A 91 -8.60 2.97 8.13
C PHE A 91 -8.00 1.62 8.55
N GLU A 92 -8.49 0.98 9.62
CA GLU A 92 -7.95 -0.30 10.08
C GLU A 92 -8.09 -1.41 9.04
N VAL A 93 -9.13 -1.37 8.21
CA VAL A 93 -9.30 -2.31 7.10
C VAL A 93 -8.08 -2.36 6.17
N CYS A 94 -7.33 -1.26 6.07
CA CYS A 94 -6.16 -1.14 5.19
C CYS A 94 -4.94 -1.96 5.64
N PHE A 95 -4.93 -2.45 6.89
CA PHE A 95 -3.88 -3.30 7.41
C PHE A 95 -4.39 -4.53 8.17
N THR A 96 -5.70 -4.81 8.07
CA THR A 96 -6.32 -5.99 8.69
C THR A 96 -7.15 -6.83 7.70
N SER A 97 -7.34 -6.38 6.45
CA SER A 97 -8.12 -7.11 5.45
C SER A 97 -7.47 -8.46 5.11
N PRO A 98 -8.15 -9.60 5.35
CA PRO A 98 -7.55 -10.93 5.19
C PRO A 98 -7.00 -11.18 3.79
N ARG A 99 -7.75 -10.79 2.76
CA ARG A 99 -7.37 -11.03 1.36
C ARG A 99 -6.16 -10.17 0.94
N VAL A 100 -6.07 -8.95 1.44
CA VAL A 100 -4.92 -8.06 1.23
C VAL A 100 -3.69 -8.63 1.93
N LEU A 101 -3.82 -9.00 3.21
CA LEU A 101 -2.71 -9.57 3.98
C LEU A 101 -2.20 -10.90 3.42
N ALA A 102 -3.08 -11.75 2.86
CA ALA A 102 -2.67 -12.96 2.17
C ALA A 102 -1.75 -12.65 0.98
N ALA A 103 -2.07 -11.63 0.19
CA ALA A 103 -1.25 -11.23 -0.96
C ALA A 103 0.09 -10.59 -0.51
N ILE A 104 0.07 -9.77 0.54
CA ILE A 104 1.31 -9.21 1.12
C ILE A 104 2.22 -10.33 1.67
N ALA A 105 1.64 -11.30 2.40
CA ALA A 105 2.37 -12.46 2.92
C ALA A 105 2.98 -13.32 1.81
N HIS A 106 2.26 -13.49 0.69
CA HIS A 106 2.78 -14.21 -0.47
C HIS A 106 4.07 -13.56 -1.03
N VAL A 107 4.13 -12.23 -1.06
CA VAL A 107 5.30 -11.49 -1.59
C VAL A 107 6.43 -11.39 -0.56
N LEU A 108 6.12 -11.12 0.71
CA LEU A 108 7.12 -10.74 1.73
C LEU A 108 7.44 -11.82 2.75
N GLY A 109 6.56 -12.82 2.95
CA GLY A 109 6.63 -13.72 4.11
C GLY A 109 6.21 -12.99 5.39
N ASP A 110 7.13 -12.82 6.33
CA ASP A 110 6.89 -12.02 7.55
C ASP A 110 7.13 -10.53 7.30
N PHE A 111 6.16 -9.71 7.69
CA PHE A 111 6.14 -8.29 7.36
C PHE A 111 5.59 -7.41 8.50
N THR A 112 5.78 -6.10 8.35
CA THR A 112 5.12 -5.06 9.14
C THR A 112 4.56 -3.99 8.24
N LEU A 113 3.49 -3.28 8.69
CA LEU A 113 3.03 -2.05 8.05
C LEU A 113 4.11 -0.98 8.24
N SER A 114 4.61 -0.45 7.15
CA SER A 114 5.64 0.58 7.15
C SER A 114 5.05 1.99 7.22
N SER A 115 3.94 2.22 6.50
CA SER A 115 3.15 3.46 6.58
C SER A 115 1.75 3.24 6.02
N LEU A 116 0.80 4.09 6.42
CA LEU A 116 -0.55 4.16 5.86
C LEU A 116 -0.89 5.61 5.56
N ASN A 117 -1.01 5.93 4.28
CA ASN A 117 -1.17 7.30 3.81
C ASN A 117 -2.30 7.42 2.80
N ALA A 118 -2.96 8.59 2.76
CA ALA A 118 -3.78 8.98 1.62
C ALA A 118 -2.97 9.82 0.64
N ARG A 119 -3.32 9.70 -0.63
CA ARG A 119 -2.75 10.50 -1.72
C ARG A 119 -3.81 10.77 -2.77
N ALA A 120 -3.93 12.02 -3.20
CA ALA A 120 -4.76 12.38 -4.34
C ALA A 120 -3.91 13.03 -5.44
N ALA A 121 -4.03 12.52 -6.66
CA ALA A 121 -3.49 13.21 -7.84
C ALA A 121 -4.43 14.39 -8.18
N LEU A 122 -3.92 15.61 -8.05
CA LEU A 122 -4.69 16.83 -8.38
C LEU A 122 -4.81 17.03 -9.89
N PRO A 123 -5.83 17.79 -10.36
CA PRO A 123 -5.95 18.16 -11.77
C PRO A 123 -4.67 18.80 -12.32
N GLY A 124 -4.19 18.33 -13.47
CA GLY A 124 -2.95 18.77 -14.10
C GLY A 124 -1.66 18.18 -13.51
N HIS A 125 -1.75 17.41 -12.44
CA HIS A 125 -0.60 16.84 -11.73
C HIS A 125 -0.63 15.31 -11.68
N GLY A 126 0.30 14.72 -10.94
CA GLY A 126 0.37 13.27 -10.70
C GLY A 126 1.43 12.53 -11.52
N GLN A 127 2.04 13.18 -12.51
CA GLN A 127 3.12 12.57 -13.29
C GLN A 127 4.31 12.23 -12.40
N GLN A 128 4.75 10.98 -12.49
CA GLN A 128 5.97 10.52 -11.85
C GLN A 128 6.84 9.80 -12.87
N ARG A 129 8.16 9.92 -12.69
CA ARG A 129 9.11 9.02 -13.37
C ARG A 129 8.84 7.57 -12.95
N LEU A 130 9.10 6.62 -13.82
CA LEU A 130 9.14 5.21 -13.44
C LEU A 130 10.22 5.00 -12.38
N HIS A 131 9.87 4.32 -11.31
CA HIS A 131 10.72 4.01 -10.18
C HIS A 131 10.33 2.66 -9.57
N ALA A 132 11.17 2.12 -8.72
CA ALA A 132 10.84 1.11 -7.74
C ALA A 132 10.92 1.77 -6.36
N ASP A 133 10.04 1.40 -5.43
CA ASP A 133 10.01 2.01 -4.08
C ASP A 133 11.28 1.68 -3.26
N TRP A 134 11.93 0.56 -3.58
CA TRP A 134 13.22 0.22 -2.99
C TRP A 134 14.35 0.75 -3.86
N GLY A 135 15.16 1.64 -3.31
CA GLY A 135 16.17 2.41 -4.07
C GLY A 135 17.36 1.62 -4.63
N VAL A 136 17.40 0.30 -4.40
CA VAL A 136 18.43 -0.65 -4.88
C VAL A 136 17.77 -1.80 -5.58
N ALA A 137 18.36 -2.28 -6.67
CA ALA A 137 17.92 -3.48 -7.33
C ALA A 137 18.12 -4.71 -6.41
N VAL A 138 17.18 -5.64 -6.45
CA VAL A 138 17.22 -6.89 -5.67
C VAL A 138 17.09 -8.08 -6.61
N SER A 139 17.63 -9.22 -6.20
CA SER A 139 17.42 -10.48 -6.92
C SER A 139 15.96 -10.92 -6.81
N PRO A 140 15.40 -11.57 -7.83
CA PRO A 140 14.07 -12.16 -7.75
C PRO A 140 13.92 -13.06 -6.52
N GLY A 141 12.81 -12.87 -5.78
CA GLY A 141 12.55 -13.57 -4.52
C GLY A 141 13.09 -12.88 -3.26
N ASP A 142 14.04 -11.95 -3.37
CA ASP A 142 14.53 -11.16 -2.22
C ASP A 142 13.78 -9.82 -2.08
N TYR A 143 12.46 -9.89 -2.17
CA TYR A 143 11.62 -8.69 -2.11
C TYR A 143 11.56 -8.13 -0.69
N ARG A 144 11.68 -6.82 -0.57
CA ARG A 144 11.80 -6.09 0.69
C ARG A 144 10.53 -5.35 1.07
N VAL A 145 9.78 -4.92 0.07
CA VAL A 145 8.63 -4.02 0.21
C VAL A 145 7.51 -4.42 -0.75
N CYS A 146 6.27 -4.23 -0.28
CA CYS A 146 5.05 -4.48 -1.03
C CYS A 146 4.01 -3.43 -0.66
N ASN A 147 3.26 -2.96 -1.62
CA ASN A 147 2.27 -1.92 -1.41
C ASN A 147 0.87 -2.41 -1.79
N SER A 148 -0.14 -1.81 -1.19
CA SER A 148 -1.53 -1.95 -1.61
C SER A 148 -2.12 -0.57 -1.89
N ILE A 149 -2.59 -0.36 -3.11
CA ILE A 149 -3.30 0.86 -3.52
C ILE A 149 -4.79 0.60 -3.36
N TRP A 150 -5.45 1.35 -2.49
CA TRP A 150 -6.88 1.30 -2.23
C TRP A 150 -7.56 2.38 -3.06
N LEU A 151 -8.30 1.98 -4.07
CA LEU A 151 -8.96 2.90 -4.99
C LEU A 151 -10.17 3.52 -4.28
N ILE A 152 -10.03 4.76 -3.82
CA ILE A 152 -11.11 5.51 -3.18
C ILE A 152 -12.02 6.13 -4.24
N ASP A 153 -11.47 6.46 -5.39
CA ASP A 153 -12.18 6.84 -6.62
C ASP A 153 -11.86 5.83 -7.72
N ASP A 154 -12.66 5.81 -8.78
CA ASP A 154 -12.34 5.00 -9.95
C ASP A 154 -10.99 5.44 -10.53
N PHE A 155 -10.17 4.49 -10.95
CA PHE A 155 -8.96 4.75 -11.71
C PHE A 155 -9.25 4.54 -13.19
N THR A 156 -9.11 5.61 -13.97
CA THR A 156 -9.42 5.64 -15.39
C THR A 156 -8.19 6.03 -16.22
N GLU A 157 -8.30 5.92 -17.53
CA GLU A 157 -7.22 6.32 -18.45
C GLU A 157 -6.77 7.78 -18.29
N LEU A 158 -7.67 8.66 -17.80
CA LEU A 158 -7.48 10.10 -17.83
C LEU A 158 -7.20 10.74 -16.46
N ASN A 159 -7.44 10.05 -15.35
CA ASN A 159 -7.40 10.68 -14.02
C ASN A 159 -6.14 10.39 -13.21
N GLY A 160 -5.02 10.16 -13.89
CA GLY A 160 -3.74 9.97 -13.20
C GLY A 160 -3.57 8.58 -12.60
N ALA A 161 -4.12 7.54 -13.26
CA ALA A 161 -3.93 6.15 -12.83
C ALA A 161 -2.45 5.79 -12.79
N THR A 162 -2.06 4.94 -11.84
CA THR A 162 -0.69 4.44 -11.74
C THR A 162 -0.38 3.56 -12.94
N ARG A 163 0.74 3.82 -13.63
CA ARG A 163 1.31 2.95 -14.64
C ARG A 163 2.30 1.98 -14.03
N VAL A 164 2.38 0.77 -14.54
CA VAL A 164 3.33 -0.26 -14.13
C VAL A 164 3.94 -0.94 -15.34
N VAL A 165 5.14 -1.51 -15.17
CA VAL A 165 5.77 -2.37 -16.19
C VAL A 165 5.70 -3.82 -15.68
N PRO A 166 4.76 -4.65 -16.18
CA PRO A 166 4.58 -6.02 -15.71
C PRO A 166 5.89 -6.81 -15.77
N GLY A 167 6.17 -7.60 -14.74
CA GLY A 167 7.35 -8.46 -14.65
C GLY A 167 8.67 -7.75 -14.34
N SER A 168 8.72 -6.41 -14.31
CA SER A 168 9.95 -5.64 -14.10
C SER A 168 10.59 -5.85 -12.71
N HIS A 169 9.81 -6.26 -11.71
CA HIS A 169 10.31 -6.62 -10.36
C HIS A 169 11.29 -7.80 -10.37
N ARG A 170 11.28 -8.61 -11.45
CA ARG A 170 12.19 -9.75 -11.64
C ARG A 170 13.46 -9.39 -12.42
N SER A 171 13.55 -8.16 -12.91
CA SER A 171 14.67 -7.74 -13.77
C SER A 171 16.01 -7.60 -13.04
N ALA A 172 16.01 -7.51 -11.70
CA ALA A 172 17.16 -7.14 -10.88
C ALA A 172 17.82 -5.82 -11.32
N ARG A 173 17.03 -4.88 -11.87
CA ARG A 173 17.47 -3.57 -12.37
C ARG A 173 16.48 -2.49 -11.95
N LEU A 174 16.93 -1.26 -11.95
CA LEU A 174 16.08 -0.07 -11.72
C LEU A 174 15.81 0.66 -13.04
N PRO A 175 14.68 1.38 -13.19
CA PRO A 175 14.37 2.12 -14.41
C PRO A 175 15.51 3.04 -14.87
N ARG A 176 16.15 3.75 -13.95
CA ARG A 176 17.28 4.65 -14.23
C ARG A 176 18.53 3.97 -14.82
N GLU A 177 18.61 2.64 -14.73
CA GLU A 177 19.74 1.85 -15.27
C GLU A 177 19.48 1.38 -16.70
N VAL A 178 18.23 1.51 -17.18
CA VAL A 178 17.80 1.01 -18.50
C VAL A 178 17.09 2.06 -19.35
N MET A 179 16.64 3.16 -18.78
CA MET A 179 15.96 4.24 -19.46
C MET A 179 16.80 5.52 -19.42
N ALA A 180 16.99 6.15 -20.57
CA ALA A 180 17.62 7.48 -20.61
C ALA A 180 16.73 8.53 -19.94
N ASP A 181 15.41 8.41 -20.09
CA ASP A 181 14.40 9.25 -19.43
C ASP A 181 13.30 8.39 -18.80
N PRO A 182 13.33 8.16 -17.49
CA PRO A 182 12.27 7.43 -16.79
C PRO A 182 10.90 8.14 -16.73
N THR A 183 10.78 9.41 -17.15
CA THR A 183 9.49 10.09 -17.25
C THR A 183 8.74 9.67 -18.52
N GLY A 184 9.46 9.21 -19.53
CA GLY A 184 8.91 8.69 -20.78
C GLY A 184 8.15 7.37 -20.59
N SER A 185 7.51 6.92 -21.68
CA SER A 185 6.84 5.62 -21.73
C SER A 185 7.85 4.48 -21.86
N TYR A 186 7.51 3.34 -21.25
CA TYR A 186 8.27 2.10 -21.39
C TYR A 186 7.46 1.06 -22.17
N PRO A 187 8.06 0.30 -23.10
CA PRO A 187 7.34 -0.72 -23.87
C PRO A 187 6.64 -1.74 -22.94
N GLY A 188 5.35 -1.98 -23.17
CA GLY A 188 4.57 -2.91 -22.40
C GLY A 188 4.08 -2.39 -21.06
N GLU A 189 4.28 -1.10 -20.72
CA GLU A 189 3.65 -0.52 -19.55
C GLU A 189 2.11 -0.56 -19.67
N VAL A 190 1.43 -0.75 -18.54
CA VAL A 190 -0.02 -0.74 -18.44
C VAL A 190 -0.47 0.18 -17.31
N LYS A 191 -1.68 0.73 -17.42
CA LYS A 191 -2.29 1.48 -16.32
C LYS A 191 -3.11 0.57 -15.42
N LEU A 192 -3.00 0.78 -14.13
CA LEU A 192 -3.83 0.11 -13.13
C LEU A 192 -5.22 0.78 -13.11
N LEU A 193 -6.15 0.24 -13.88
CA LEU A 193 -7.52 0.73 -13.96
C LEU A 193 -8.43 -0.10 -13.06
N GLY A 194 -9.49 0.52 -12.52
CA GLY A 194 -10.46 -0.21 -11.69
C GLY A 194 -11.48 0.70 -11.03
N SER A 195 -12.57 0.12 -10.61
CA SER A 195 -13.62 0.82 -9.86
C SER A 195 -13.21 1.07 -8.42
N ALA A 196 -13.74 2.13 -7.82
CA ALA A 196 -13.62 2.41 -6.39
C ALA A 196 -14.00 1.18 -5.54
N GLY A 197 -13.24 0.94 -4.49
CA GLY A 197 -13.36 -0.26 -3.66
C GLY A 197 -12.47 -1.43 -4.08
N THR A 198 -11.83 -1.35 -5.24
CA THR A 198 -10.74 -2.25 -5.63
C THR A 198 -9.49 -1.95 -4.83
N VAL A 199 -8.73 -2.99 -4.48
CA VAL A 199 -7.37 -2.86 -3.95
C VAL A 199 -6.41 -3.48 -4.94
N VAL A 200 -5.37 -2.76 -5.33
CA VAL A 200 -4.30 -3.33 -6.16
C VAL A 200 -3.09 -3.58 -5.29
N ILE A 201 -2.75 -4.86 -5.14
CA ILE A 201 -1.48 -5.26 -4.50
C ILE A 201 -0.39 -5.18 -5.55
N PHE A 202 0.77 -4.64 -5.21
CA PHE A 202 1.93 -4.74 -6.08
C PHE A 202 3.23 -4.90 -5.30
N ASN A 203 4.09 -5.75 -5.82
CA ASN A 203 5.47 -5.86 -5.37
C ASN A 203 6.17 -4.52 -5.64
N SER A 204 6.60 -3.83 -4.60
CA SER A 204 7.12 -2.47 -4.74
C SER A 204 8.50 -2.37 -5.41
N HIS A 205 9.06 -3.51 -5.84
CA HIS A 205 10.20 -3.57 -6.78
C HIS A 205 9.74 -3.49 -8.25
N LEU A 206 8.43 -3.61 -8.53
CA LEU A 206 7.83 -3.36 -9.83
C LEU A 206 8.04 -1.91 -10.24
N TRP A 207 8.47 -1.68 -11.48
CA TRP A 207 8.61 -0.33 -12.01
C TRP A 207 7.24 0.29 -12.19
N HIS A 208 7.04 1.41 -11.54
CA HIS A 208 5.74 2.08 -11.54
C HIS A 208 5.90 3.60 -11.44
N GLY A 209 4.80 4.31 -11.67
CA GLY A 209 4.75 5.76 -11.52
C GLY A 209 3.34 6.28 -11.77
N GLY A 210 3.01 7.45 -11.23
CA GLY A 210 1.77 8.15 -11.54
C GLY A 210 1.76 8.66 -12.98
N THR A 211 0.56 8.82 -13.56
CA THR A 211 0.34 9.55 -14.80
C THR A 211 -0.36 10.89 -14.53
N VAL A 212 -0.39 11.79 -15.50
CA VAL A 212 -1.07 13.08 -15.33
C VAL A 212 -2.57 12.87 -15.18
N ASN A 213 -3.17 13.52 -14.19
CA ASN A 213 -4.61 13.64 -14.09
C ASN A 213 -5.08 14.80 -14.98
N VAL A 214 -5.62 14.46 -16.13
CA VAL A 214 -6.13 15.47 -17.09
C VAL A 214 -7.62 15.78 -16.89
N THR A 215 -8.22 15.27 -15.79
CA THR A 215 -9.61 15.57 -15.42
C THR A 215 -9.70 16.79 -14.50
N GLY A 216 -10.91 17.31 -14.29
CA GLY A 216 -11.16 18.42 -13.38
C GLY A 216 -11.35 18.04 -11.91
N GLN A 217 -11.14 16.78 -11.53
CA GLN A 217 -11.36 16.28 -10.17
C GLN A 217 -10.14 15.56 -9.62
N PRO A 218 -9.81 15.70 -8.32
CA PRO A 218 -8.79 14.91 -7.68
C PRO A 218 -9.12 13.41 -7.74
N ARG A 219 -8.11 12.56 -7.90
CA ARG A 219 -8.23 11.11 -7.82
C ARG A 219 -7.55 10.60 -6.55
N ARG A 220 -8.35 10.12 -5.58
CA ARG A 220 -7.91 9.71 -4.24
C ARG A 220 -7.59 8.22 -4.16
N ALA A 221 -6.54 7.89 -3.44
CA ALA A 221 -6.19 6.53 -3.05
C ALA A 221 -5.64 6.52 -1.62
N LEU A 222 -5.72 5.34 -0.96
CA LEU A 222 -4.90 5.04 0.21
C LEU A 222 -3.78 4.10 -0.20
N HIS A 223 -2.66 4.21 0.50
CA HIS A 223 -1.49 3.37 0.31
C HIS A 223 -1.12 2.73 1.63
N SER A 224 -1.26 1.40 1.74
CA SER A 224 -0.70 0.64 2.85
C SER A 224 0.62 0.05 2.37
N TYR A 225 1.70 0.63 2.81
CA TYR A 225 3.05 0.24 2.44
C TYR A 225 3.61 -0.71 3.49
N PHE A 226 3.94 -1.93 3.08
CA PHE A 226 4.48 -2.97 3.95
C PHE A 226 5.95 -3.21 3.65
N CYS A 227 6.71 -3.54 4.68
CA CYS A 227 8.08 -3.97 4.54
C CYS A 227 8.31 -5.31 5.25
N ARG A 228 9.31 -6.07 4.80
CA ARG A 228 9.74 -7.29 5.50
C ARG A 228 10.09 -6.95 6.94
N ARG A 229 9.66 -7.80 7.90
CA ARG A 229 9.92 -7.57 9.32
C ARG A 229 11.40 -7.40 9.60
N GLY A 230 11.75 -6.47 10.49
CA GLY A 230 13.12 -6.12 10.81
C GLY A 230 13.71 -5.02 9.93
N LEU A 231 13.05 -4.63 8.84
CA LEU A 231 13.45 -3.43 8.08
C LEU A 231 12.89 -2.17 8.74
N LYS A 232 13.56 -1.05 8.51
CA LYS A 232 13.11 0.25 8.99
C LYS A 232 11.79 0.64 8.31
N GLN A 233 10.78 0.96 9.10
CA GLN A 233 9.50 1.49 8.61
C GLN A 233 9.68 2.94 8.09
N GLN A 234 8.88 3.36 7.12
CA GLN A 234 8.83 4.76 6.66
C GLN A 234 8.35 5.69 7.80
N LEU A 235 7.36 5.24 8.55
CA LEU A 235 6.92 5.87 9.80
C LEU A 235 7.14 4.85 10.92
N ASP A 236 7.94 5.21 11.91
CA ASP A 236 8.18 4.34 13.08
C ASP A 236 6.88 4.19 13.88
N GLN A 237 6.16 3.09 13.65
CA GLN A 237 4.87 2.86 14.30
C GLN A 237 5.00 2.79 15.83
N ARG A 238 6.13 2.34 16.38
CA ARG A 238 6.34 2.31 17.84
C ARG A 238 6.44 3.69 18.45
N ALA A 239 7.06 4.63 17.73
CA ALA A 239 7.19 6.01 18.17
C ALA A 239 5.91 6.83 17.98
N TYR A 240 5.10 6.48 16.96
CA TYR A 240 3.93 7.27 16.55
C TYR A 240 2.60 6.74 17.08
N VAL A 241 2.47 5.41 17.34
CA VAL A 241 1.19 4.84 17.78
C VAL A 241 0.72 5.46 19.10
N ARG A 242 -0.51 5.96 19.11
CA ARG A 242 -1.12 6.60 20.26
C ARG A 242 -1.73 5.57 21.21
N PRO A 243 -1.80 5.86 22.53
CA PRO A 243 -2.40 4.94 23.50
C PRO A 243 -3.82 4.51 23.15
N GLU A 244 -4.66 5.43 22.67
CA GLU A 244 -6.04 5.14 22.25
C GLU A 244 -6.09 4.25 21.00
N THR A 245 -5.16 4.44 20.06
CA THR A 245 -5.01 3.55 18.90
C THR A 245 -4.60 2.16 19.34
N LEU A 246 -3.59 2.09 20.19
CA LEU A 246 -3.10 0.80 20.71
C LEU A 246 -4.20 0.06 21.47
N ALA A 247 -4.99 0.78 22.32
CA ALA A 247 -6.05 0.17 23.12
C ALA A 247 -7.13 -0.53 22.27
N ARG A 248 -7.49 0.01 21.09
CA ARG A 248 -8.54 -0.55 20.22
C ARG A 248 -8.06 -1.71 19.33
N LEU A 249 -6.75 -1.81 19.08
CA LEU A 249 -6.20 -2.82 18.16
C LEU A 249 -6.10 -4.19 18.82
N SER A 250 -6.45 -5.24 18.08
CA SER A 250 -6.22 -6.63 18.49
C SER A 250 -4.72 -6.94 18.58
N PRO A 251 -4.32 -7.95 19.34
CA PRO A 251 -2.92 -8.40 19.39
C PRO A 251 -2.33 -8.69 18.00
N ALA A 252 -3.11 -9.31 17.11
CA ALA A 252 -2.70 -9.60 15.75
C ALA A 252 -2.51 -8.33 14.91
N ALA A 253 -3.40 -7.33 15.02
CA ALA A 253 -3.24 -6.05 14.35
C ALA A 253 -2.00 -5.29 14.86
N ARG A 254 -1.74 -5.32 16.17
CA ARG A 254 -0.50 -4.76 16.76
C ARG A 254 0.74 -5.45 16.22
N TYR A 255 0.68 -6.78 16.03
CA TYR A 255 1.78 -7.53 15.41
C TYR A 255 2.05 -7.05 13.99
N VAL A 256 1.01 -6.87 13.15
CA VAL A 256 1.14 -6.33 11.79
C VAL A 256 1.74 -4.93 11.79
N LEU A 257 1.42 -4.08 12.78
CA LEU A 257 2.05 -2.76 12.93
C LEU A 257 3.49 -2.82 13.45
N GLY A 258 3.92 -3.92 14.06
CA GLY A 258 5.23 -4.04 14.70
C GLY A 258 5.30 -3.35 16.07
N VAL A 259 4.16 -3.20 16.77
CA VAL A 259 4.03 -2.52 18.08
C VAL A 259 3.62 -3.49 19.21
N SER A 260 3.70 -4.78 18.97
CA SER A 260 3.49 -5.84 19.98
C SER A 260 4.71 -6.04 20.88
#